data_8c016e3621087749de9042356b21283f
#
_entry.id   8c016e3621087749de9042356b21283f
#
_cell.length_a   1.000
_cell.length_b   1.000
_cell.length_c   1.000
_cell.angle_alpha   90.00
_cell.angle_beta   90.00
_cell.angle_gamma   90.00
#
_symmetry.space_group_name_H-M   'P 1'
#
loop_
_entity.id
_entity.type
_entity.pdbx_description
1 polymer ?
#
loop_
_entity_poly.entity_id
_entity_poly.type
_entity_poly.pdbx_seq_one_letter_code
_entity_poly.pdbx_strand_id
1 'polypeptide(L)'
;MKKYNLLIPMVGRGQRYRDEGITTPKQLIEVGHKKIIDWSLSAIKTDECNLIFVIRRDTVFNNQMDDVLRQKFGDDISIVIVDRDTEGTVCSCLYAEDYINNEIPLVITTLDMYFEPHFDPAKVDEEVDGAVVTFHADNSAYSYSEVGRDGYVKRTAEKEVISNYAHAGLYYFARGSDFVRLSGEMIRRNIRVKNEFYVAPLYNLFIEEGMKIVIHPIDNLWSMGTPSERSHFLEHEYADLQHK
;
A
#
# COMPACT_ATOMS: atom_id res chain seq x y z
N MET A 1 17.65 12.14 10.87
CA MET A 1 17.15 10.82 11.27
C MET A 1 15.90 10.56 10.46
N LYS A 2 15.77 9.40 9.80
CA LYS A 2 14.57 9.08 9.02
C LYS A 2 13.37 8.95 9.96
N LYS A 3 12.22 9.53 9.57
CA LYS A 3 11.07 9.71 10.45
C LYS A 3 10.06 8.56 10.41
N TYR A 4 10.08 7.74 9.33
CA TYR A 4 9.17 6.60 9.20
C TYR A 4 9.73 5.53 8.26
N ASN A 5 9.17 4.33 8.34
CA ASN A 5 9.41 3.23 7.41
C ASN A 5 8.35 3.26 6.30
N LEU A 6 8.77 3.25 5.03
CA LEU A 6 7.89 3.08 3.88
C LEU A 6 8.10 1.67 3.32
N LEU A 7 7.15 0.79 3.59
CA LEU A 7 7.15 -0.61 3.18
C LEU A 7 6.35 -0.81 1.90
N ILE A 8 6.98 -1.44 0.94
CA ILE A 8 6.45 -1.62 -0.41
C ILE A 8 6.43 -3.10 -0.75
N PRO A 9 5.32 -3.82 -0.51
CA PRO A 9 5.19 -5.23 -0.86
C PRO A 9 4.92 -5.40 -2.35
N MET A 10 5.91 -5.91 -3.09
CA MET A 10 5.86 -6.17 -4.53
C MET A 10 5.88 -7.68 -4.83
N VAL A 11 5.20 -8.49 -4.01
CA VAL A 11 5.19 -9.95 -4.10
C VAL A 11 4.14 -10.49 -5.07
N GLY A 12 3.14 -9.68 -5.41
CA GLY A 12 2.06 -10.03 -6.34
C GLY A 12 2.58 -10.35 -7.75
N ARG A 13 2.00 -11.38 -8.39
CA ARG A 13 2.41 -11.85 -9.73
C ARG A 13 2.03 -10.91 -10.88
N GLY A 14 1.15 -9.93 -10.65
CA GLY A 14 0.62 -9.06 -11.71
C GLY A 14 -0.19 -9.82 -12.76
N GLN A 15 -0.96 -10.83 -12.33
CA GLN A 15 -1.60 -11.81 -13.22
C GLN A 15 -2.46 -11.15 -14.30
N ARG A 16 -3.21 -10.10 -13.97
CA ARG A 16 -4.07 -9.37 -14.93
C ARG A 16 -3.29 -8.80 -16.12
N TYR A 17 -2.08 -8.29 -15.88
CA TYR A 17 -1.18 -7.81 -16.94
C TYR A 17 -0.58 -8.97 -17.75
N ARG A 18 -0.24 -10.08 -17.08
CA ARG A 18 0.28 -11.29 -17.75
C ARG A 18 -0.75 -11.96 -18.65
N ASP A 19 -2.03 -11.93 -18.26
CA ASP A 19 -3.15 -12.47 -19.06
C ASP A 19 -3.30 -11.71 -20.40
N GLU A 20 -2.85 -10.45 -20.47
CA GLU A 20 -2.76 -9.64 -21.69
C GLU A 20 -1.38 -9.72 -22.38
N GLY A 21 -0.52 -10.68 -21.98
CA GLY A 21 0.79 -10.89 -22.59
C GLY A 21 1.90 -9.93 -22.11
N ILE A 22 1.64 -9.08 -21.10
CA ILE A 22 2.63 -8.17 -20.56
C ILE A 22 3.47 -8.91 -19.52
N THR A 23 4.73 -9.19 -19.85
CA THR A 23 5.67 -9.93 -18.99
C THR A 23 6.49 -9.04 -18.07
N THR A 24 6.54 -7.74 -18.35
CA THR A 24 7.21 -6.75 -17.49
C THR A 24 6.56 -6.75 -16.10
N PRO A 25 7.35 -6.75 -15.00
CA PRO A 25 6.81 -6.57 -13.66
C PRO A 25 5.90 -5.34 -13.58
N LYS A 26 4.71 -5.48 -12.98
CA LYS A 26 3.69 -4.43 -12.95
C LYS A 26 4.26 -3.05 -12.57
N GLN A 27 5.12 -3.01 -11.58
CA GLN A 27 5.72 -1.78 -11.06
C GLN A 27 6.59 -1.03 -12.07
N LEU A 28 7.13 -1.74 -13.06
CA LEU A 28 8.02 -1.20 -14.10
C LEU A 28 7.29 -0.89 -15.41
N ILE A 29 5.99 -1.16 -15.50
CA ILE A 29 5.18 -0.84 -16.68
C ILE A 29 5.12 0.68 -16.83
N GLU A 30 5.36 1.15 -18.06
CA GLU A 30 5.28 2.57 -18.41
C GLU A 30 3.83 3.03 -18.53
N VAL A 31 3.56 4.18 -17.92
CA VAL A 31 2.27 4.88 -17.95
C VAL A 31 2.56 6.35 -18.26
N GLY A 32 2.41 6.73 -19.53
CA GLY A 32 2.87 8.02 -19.99
C GLY A 32 4.39 8.18 -19.87
N HIS A 33 4.84 9.22 -19.19
CA HIS A 33 6.27 9.55 -19.02
C HIS A 33 6.91 8.93 -17.76
N LYS A 34 6.15 8.20 -16.95
CA LYS A 34 6.61 7.57 -15.71
C LYS A 34 6.24 6.08 -15.67
N LYS A 35 6.89 5.33 -14.82
CA LYS A 35 6.50 3.95 -14.47
C LYS A 35 5.45 3.96 -13.35
N ILE A 36 4.69 2.88 -13.20
CA ILE A 36 3.68 2.74 -12.12
C ILE A 36 4.30 3.04 -10.75
N ILE A 37 5.50 2.51 -10.45
CA ILE A 37 6.20 2.79 -9.19
C ILE A 37 6.47 4.29 -8.98
N ASP A 38 6.75 5.02 -10.05
CA ASP A 38 7.06 6.46 -9.99
C ASP A 38 5.81 7.28 -9.66
N TRP A 39 4.69 6.95 -10.31
CA TRP A 39 3.40 7.54 -10.01
C TRP A 39 3.01 7.29 -8.55
N SER A 40 3.02 6.03 -8.12
CA SER A 40 2.57 5.67 -6.78
C SER A 40 3.42 6.29 -5.68
N LEU A 41 4.75 6.31 -5.84
CA LEU A 41 5.63 6.92 -4.84
C LEU A 41 5.59 8.44 -4.86
N SER A 42 5.27 9.08 -6.00
CA SER A 42 5.10 10.53 -6.04
C SER A 42 3.87 11.02 -5.26
N ALA A 43 2.92 10.14 -4.93
CA ALA A 43 1.78 10.46 -4.05
C ALA A 43 2.14 10.50 -2.56
N ILE A 44 3.38 10.15 -2.19
CA ILE A 44 3.84 10.06 -0.79
C ILE A 44 5.09 10.91 -0.64
N LYS A 45 5.21 11.64 0.47
CA LYS A 45 6.45 12.35 0.78
C LYS A 45 7.52 11.35 1.22
N THR A 46 8.58 11.16 0.42
CA THR A 46 9.59 10.11 0.63
C THR A 46 10.94 10.59 1.16
N ASP A 47 11.15 11.90 1.30
CA ASP A 47 12.47 12.50 1.62
C ASP A 47 13.06 12.05 2.97
N GLU A 48 12.22 11.63 3.91
CA GLU A 48 12.61 11.31 5.28
C GLU A 48 12.27 9.87 5.70
N CYS A 49 12.12 8.95 4.75
CA CYS A 49 11.75 7.55 5.04
C CYS A 49 12.90 6.56 4.86
N ASN A 50 12.78 5.42 5.55
CA ASN A 50 13.50 4.20 5.19
C ASN A 50 12.67 3.49 4.12
N LEU A 51 13.18 3.41 2.90
CA LEU A 51 12.53 2.66 1.82
C LEU A 51 12.83 1.17 1.98
N ILE A 52 11.78 0.34 2.07
CA ILE A 52 11.86 -1.10 2.27
C ILE A 52 11.02 -1.78 1.20
N PHE A 53 11.65 -2.54 0.33
CA PHE A 53 10.99 -3.28 -0.74
C PHE A 53 10.94 -4.77 -0.40
N VAL A 54 9.78 -5.39 -0.52
CA VAL A 54 9.63 -6.84 -0.45
C VAL A 54 9.35 -7.34 -1.86
N ILE A 55 10.30 -8.06 -2.44
CA ILE A 55 10.27 -8.47 -3.85
C ILE A 55 10.34 -9.99 -4.00
N ARG A 56 9.86 -10.52 -5.12
CA ARG A 56 9.96 -11.93 -5.44
C ARG A 56 11.33 -12.29 -5.99
N ARG A 57 11.86 -13.45 -5.64
CA ARG A 57 13.12 -13.96 -6.18
C ARG A 57 13.09 -14.11 -7.70
N ASP A 58 11.98 -14.53 -8.29
CA ASP A 58 11.86 -14.66 -9.75
C ASP A 58 11.96 -13.30 -10.47
N THR A 59 11.54 -12.20 -9.85
CA THR A 59 11.74 -10.85 -10.42
C THR A 59 13.18 -10.36 -10.32
N VAL A 60 13.95 -10.82 -9.34
CA VAL A 60 15.39 -10.59 -9.25
C VAL A 60 16.10 -11.30 -10.42
N PHE A 61 15.87 -12.61 -10.58
CA PHE A 61 16.53 -13.40 -11.62
C PHE A 61 16.13 -13.02 -13.04
N ASN A 62 14.85 -12.73 -13.27
CA ASN A 62 14.35 -12.52 -14.64
C ASN A 62 14.40 -11.04 -15.06
N ASN A 63 14.38 -10.10 -14.12
CA ASN A 63 14.21 -8.68 -14.39
C ASN A 63 15.24 -7.78 -13.70
N GLN A 64 16.20 -8.34 -12.95
CA GLN A 64 17.18 -7.58 -12.17
C GLN A 64 16.51 -6.48 -11.31
N MET A 65 15.40 -6.84 -10.64
CA MET A 65 14.56 -5.88 -9.92
C MET A 65 15.32 -5.17 -8.81
N ASP A 66 16.21 -5.85 -8.11
CA ASP A 66 17.07 -5.29 -7.06
C ASP A 66 18.03 -4.23 -7.62
N ASP A 67 18.68 -4.49 -8.76
CA ASP A 67 19.53 -3.51 -9.43
C ASP A 67 18.73 -2.30 -9.91
N VAL A 68 17.55 -2.53 -10.52
CA VAL A 68 16.66 -1.45 -10.96
C VAL A 68 16.25 -0.54 -9.81
N LEU A 69 15.90 -1.13 -8.64
CA LEU A 69 15.52 -0.36 -7.46
C LEU A 69 16.72 0.43 -6.89
N ARG A 70 17.92 -0.17 -6.82
CA ARG A 70 19.13 0.53 -6.35
C ARG A 70 19.55 1.66 -7.29
N GLN A 71 19.51 1.42 -8.59
CA GLN A 71 19.81 2.48 -9.57
C GLN A 71 18.85 3.67 -9.44
N LYS A 72 17.60 3.41 -9.08
CA LYS A 72 16.56 4.44 -8.99
C LYS A 72 16.57 5.19 -7.65
N PHE A 73 16.67 4.47 -6.54
CA PHE A 73 16.48 5.01 -5.18
C PHE A 73 17.78 5.08 -4.37
N GLY A 74 18.91 4.66 -4.96
CA GLY A 74 20.20 4.61 -4.30
C GLY A 74 20.40 3.34 -3.46
N ASP A 75 21.59 3.23 -2.85
CA ASP A 75 21.98 2.04 -2.09
C ASP A 75 21.40 2.02 -0.66
N ASP A 76 20.86 3.14 -0.19
CA ASP A 76 20.31 3.31 1.17
C ASP A 76 18.86 2.76 1.29
N ILE A 77 18.52 1.77 0.48
CA ILE A 77 17.25 1.06 0.51
C ILE A 77 17.42 -0.35 1.06
N SER A 78 16.38 -0.87 1.71
CA SER A 78 16.34 -2.26 2.15
C SER A 78 15.55 -3.09 1.13
N ILE A 79 16.09 -4.26 0.75
CA ILE A 79 15.45 -5.19 -0.17
C ILE A 79 15.33 -6.54 0.51
N VAL A 80 14.10 -7.01 0.69
CA VAL A 80 13.77 -8.32 1.24
C VAL A 80 13.27 -9.22 0.12
N ILE A 81 13.90 -10.37 -0.04
CA ILE A 81 13.60 -11.31 -1.14
C ILE A 81 12.73 -12.46 -0.62
N VAL A 82 11.60 -12.70 -1.31
CA VAL A 82 10.64 -13.75 -0.98
C VAL A 82 10.69 -14.86 -2.05
N ASP A 83 10.81 -16.11 -1.61
CA ASP A 83 10.99 -17.28 -2.49
C ASP A 83 9.69 -17.97 -2.90
N ARG A 84 8.56 -17.61 -2.27
CA ARG A 84 7.27 -18.29 -2.42
C ARG A 84 6.11 -17.31 -2.50
N ASP A 85 4.96 -17.80 -2.93
CA ASP A 85 3.72 -17.04 -2.81
C ASP A 85 3.35 -16.88 -1.34
N THR A 86 2.83 -15.71 -1.00
CA THR A 86 2.39 -15.37 0.36
C THR A 86 0.86 -15.46 0.44
N GLU A 87 0.36 -15.63 1.64
CA GLU A 87 -1.08 -15.73 1.91
C GLU A 87 -1.77 -14.36 2.05
N GLY A 88 -1.31 -13.36 1.30
CA GLY A 88 -1.85 -12.00 1.27
C GLY A 88 -0.82 -10.93 1.64
N THR A 89 -1.26 -9.67 1.58
CA THR A 89 -0.38 -8.50 1.74
C THR A 89 0.26 -8.44 3.14
N VAL A 90 -0.50 -8.76 4.20
CA VAL A 90 0.03 -8.79 5.57
C VAL A 90 1.19 -9.79 5.67
N CYS A 91 1.03 -11.00 5.13
CA CYS A 91 2.09 -12.00 5.15
C CYS A 91 3.32 -11.55 4.33
N SER A 92 3.11 -10.83 3.23
CA SER A 92 4.21 -10.24 2.46
C SER A 92 4.98 -9.20 3.26
N CYS A 93 4.28 -8.35 3.99
CA CYS A 93 4.87 -7.31 4.83
C CYS A 93 5.70 -7.88 5.98
N LEU A 94 5.27 -8.99 6.59
CA LEU A 94 5.97 -9.65 7.70
C LEU A 94 7.34 -10.23 7.31
N TYR A 95 7.64 -10.44 6.02
CA TYR A 95 9.00 -10.78 5.60
C TYR A 95 10.01 -9.65 5.89
N ALA A 96 9.53 -8.42 6.06
CA ALA A 96 10.34 -7.27 6.44
C ALA A 96 10.31 -6.99 7.95
N GLU A 97 9.91 -7.94 8.80
CA GLU A 97 9.74 -7.76 10.25
C GLU A 97 10.98 -7.14 10.89
N ASP A 98 12.18 -7.60 10.57
CA ASP A 98 13.45 -7.10 11.13
C ASP A 98 13.66 -5.59 10.90
N TYR A 99 13.01 -5.01 9.90
CA TYR A 99 13.11 -3.59 9.55
C TYR A 99 11.98 -2.75 10.13
N ILE A 100 10.80 -3.35 10.33
CA ILE A 100 9.57 -2.62 10.69
C ILE A 100 9.10 -2.86 12.13
N ASN A 101 9.62 -3.87 12.83
CA ASN A 101 9.26 -4.16 14.22
C ASN A 101 9.96 -3.20 15.20
N ASN A 102 9.55 -1.96 15.18
CA ASN A 102 10.11 -0.87 15.97
C ASN A 102 9.05 0.20 16.26
N GLU A 103 9.43 1.24 17.04
CA GLU A 103 8.53 2.27 17.53
C GLU A 103 8.34 3.45 16.53
N ILE A 104 9.00 3.43 15.38
CA ILE A 104 8.80 4.48 14.39
C ILE A 104 7.59 4.16 13.49
N PRO A 105 6.94 5.19 12.93
CA PRO A 105 5.77 4.99 12.07
C PRO A 105 6.06 4.10 10.86
N LEU A 106 5.07 3.31 10.49
CA LEU A 106 5.08 2.45 9.31
C LEU A 106 4.01 2.93 8.31
N VAL A 107 4.43 3.16 7.07
CA VAL A 107 3.53 3.37 5.93
C VAL A 107 3.65 2.17 5.00
N ILE A 108 2.51 1.61 4.58
CA ILE A 108 2.44 0.51 3.61
C ILE A 108 1.70 1.02 2.36
N THR A 109 2.27 0.84 1.18
CA THR A 109 1.61 1.18 -0.10
C THR A 109 1.61 0.02 -1.07
N THR A 110 0.49 -0.16 -1.81
CA THR A 110 0.29 -1.27 -2.76
C THR A 110 0.83 -1.00 -4.17
N LEU A 111 1.37 0.19 -4.44
CA LEU A 111 1.98 0.58 -5.72
C LEU A 111 1.11 0.35 -6.96
N ASP A 112 -0.13 0.75 -6.94
CA ASP A 112 -1.00 0.67 -8.11
C ASP A 112 -1.93 1.88 -8.27
N MET A 113 -1.72 2.90 -7.46
CA MET A 113 -2.52 4.12 -7.45
C MET A 113 -1.64 5.36 -7.34
N TYR A 114 -2.06 6.43 -8.02
CA TYR A 114 -1.60 7.80 -7.80
C TYR A 114 -2.77 8.60 -7.26
N PHE A 115 -2.53 9.56 -6.37
CA PHE A 115 -3.60 10.38 -5.80
C PHE A 115 -3.12 11.77 -5.36
N GLU A 116 -4.06 12.67 -5.25
CA GLU A 116 -3.87 14.03 -4.75
C GLU A 116 -5.00 14.41 -3.75
N PRO A 117 -4.67 15.19 -2.69
CA PRO A 117 -3.33 15.67 -2.33
C PRO A 117 -2.40 14.53 -1.87
N HIS A 118 -1.09 14.78 -1.94
CA HIS A 118 -0.08 13.80 -1.52
C HIS A 118 -0.16 13.55 -0.02
N PHE A 119 0.07 12.29 0.38
CA PHE A 119 0.12 11.91 1.79
C PHE A 119 1.46 12.30 2.42
N ASP A 120 1.39 13.04 3.52
CA ASP A 120 2.55 13.39 4.35
C ASP A 120 2.39 12.73 5.73
N PRO A 121 3.14 11.65 6.03
CA PRO A 121 3.06 10.97 7.32
C PRO A 121 3.38 11.86 8.52
N ALA A 122 4.18 12.92 8.32
CA ALA A 122 4.52 13.86 9.38
C ALA A 122 3.35 14.78 9.79
N LYS A 123 2.26 14.80 9.03
CA LYS A 123 1.04 15.57 9.34
C LYS A 123 -0.06 14.74 9.99
N VAL A 124 0.17 13.45 10.19
CA VAL A 124 -0.75 12.60 10.96
C VAL A 124 -0.66 13.01 12.42
N ASP A 125 -1.81 13.17 13.06
CA ASP A 125 -1.90 13.55 14.47
C ASP A 125 -1.22 12.50 15.36
N GLU A 126 -0.37 12.96 16.29
CA GLU A 126 0.37 12.08 17.21
C GLU A 126 -0.56 11.30 18.18
N GLU A 127 -1.82 11.74 18.33
CA GLU A 127 -2.81 11.05 19.17
C GLU A 127 -3.51 9.88 18.49
N VAL A 128 -3.26 9.64 17.18
CA VAL A 128 -3.87 8.52 16.45
C VAL A 128 -2.88 7.39 16.26
N ASP A 129 -3.38 6.15 16.35
CA ASP A 129 -2.57 4.94 16.22
C ASP A 129 -2.48 4.45 14.77
N GLY A 130 -3.38 4.92 13.90
CA GLY A 130 -3.36 4.58 12.49
C GLY A 130 -4.21 5.50 11.63
N ALA A 131 -3.87 5.53 10.33
CA ALA A 131 -4.65 6.26 9.33
C ALA A 131 -4.71 5.48 8.02
N VAL A 132 -5.81 5.62 7.30
CA VAL A 132 -5.97 5.04 5.98
C VAL A 132 -6.36 6.10 4.97
N VAL A 133 -5.66 6.16 3.84
CA VAL A 133 -6.02 7.07 2.74
C VAL A 133 -7.27 6.55 2.05
N THR A 134 -8.27 7.43 1.89
CA THR A 134 -9.59 7.06 1.37
C THR A 134 -10.04 8.01 0.27
N PHE A 135 -10.88 7.48 -0.62
CA PHE A 135 -11.57 8.22 -1.66
C PHE A 135 -13.04 7.77 -1.75
N HIS A 136 -13.86 8.50 -2.48
CA HIS A 136 -15.27 8.15 -2.65
C HIS A 136 -15.46 7.08 -3.73
N ALA A 137 -16.01 5.92 -3.33
CA ALA A 137 -16.44 4.85 -4.23
C ALA A 137 -17.59 4.05 -3.61
N ASP A 138 -18.24 3.23 -4.44
CA ASP A 138 -19.40 2.41 -4.09
C ASP A 138 -19.37 0.99 -4.67
N ASN A 139 -18.22 0.52 -5.13
CA ASN A 139 -18.07 -0.82 -5.70
C ASN A 139 -17.22 -1.75 -4.83
N SER A 140 -17.53 -3.05 -4.85
CA SER A 140 -16.90 -4.08 -4.00
C SER A 140 -15.48 -4.49 -4.42
N ALA A 141 -14.82 -3.75 -5.32
CA ALA A 141 -13.42 -4.01 -5.68
C ALA A 141 -12.45 -3.53 -4.59
N TYR A 142 -12.86 -2.58 -3.76
CA TYR A 142 -12.05 -1.91 -2.74
C TYR A 142 -12.34 -2.41 -1.32
N SER A 143 -11.48 -2.02 -0.39
CA SER A 143 -11.73 -2.05 1.04
C SER A 143 -12.42 -0.76 1.47
N TYR A 144 -13.10 -0.77 2.62
CA TYR A 144 -13.88 0.38 3.10
C TYR A 144 -13.69 0.60 4.59
N SER A 145 -13.87 1.87 5.04
CA SER A 145 -13.91 2.25 6.46
C SER A 145 -15.27 2.84 6.82
N GLU A 146 -15.89 2.35 7.88
CA GLU A 146 -17.04 2.99 8.54
C GLU A 146 -16.54 3.95 9.62
N VAL A 147 -16.93 5.23 9.54
CA VAL A 147 -16.49 6.29 10.46
C VAL A 147 -17.62 6.66 11.42
N GLY A 148 -17.30 6.70 12.70
CA GLY A 148 -18.22 7.12 13.75
C GLY A 148 -18.42 8.62 13.82
N ARG A 149 -19.41 9.07 14.62
CA ARG A 149 -19.71 10.50 14.84
C ARG A 149 -18.57 11.26 15.53
N ASP A 150 -17.67 10.55 16.18
CA ASP A 150 -16.45 11.03 16.83
C ASP A 150 -15.26 11.20 15.87
N GLY A 151 -15.44 10.90 14.59
CA GLY A 151 -14.41 11.01 13.55
C GLY A 151 -13.47 9.81 13.45
N TYR A 152 -13.58 8.82 14.35
CA TYR A 152 -12.76 7.62 14.32
C TYR A 152 -13.41 6.49 13.53
N VAL A 153 -12.58 5.66 12.90
CA VAL A 153 -13.00 4.43 12.22
C VAL A 153 -13.54 3.44 13.25
N LYS A 154 -14.71 2.90 12.99
CA LYS A 154 -15.38 1.90 13.85
C LYS A 154 -15.21 0.48 13.32
N ARG A 155 -15.11 0.35 12.00
CA ARG A 155 -14.93 -0.92 11.32
C ARG A 155 -14.31 -0.69 9.95
N THR A 156 -13.49 -1.66 9.54
CA THR A 156 -13.04 -1.79 8.15
C THR A 156 -13.52 -3.10 7.55
N ALA A 157 -13.73 -3.13 6.24
CA ALA A 157 -14.10 -4.33 5.51
C ALA A 157 -13.35 -4.43 4.19
N GLU A 158 -12.95 -5.63 3.79
CA GLU A 158 -12.31 -5.91 2.51
C GLU A 158 -13.33 -6.44 1.53
N LYS A 159 -13.44 -5.80 0.35
CA LYS A 159 -14.37 -6.20 -0.74
C LYS A 159 -15.85 -6.24 -0.33
N GLU A 160 -16.20 -5.41 0.62
CA GLU A 160 -17.57 -5.22 1.10
C GLU A 160 -17.82 -3.72 1.26
N VAL A 161 -18.83 -3.18 0.59
CA VAL A 161 -19.20 -1.77 0.67
C VAL A 161 -19.96 -1.51 1.97
N ILE A 162 -19.31 -0.91 2.95
CA ILE A 162 -19.90 -0.57 4.27
C ILE A 162 -20.05 0.94 4.48
N SER A 163 -19.54 1.73 3.54
CA SER A 163 -19.57 3.19 3.55
C SER A 163 -19.20 3.72 2.17
N ASN A 164 -18.99 5.05 2.05
CA ASN A 164 -18.44 5.68 0.84
C ASN A 164 -16.92 5.91 0.92
N TYR A 165 -16.25 5.50 2.00
CA TYR A 165 -14.81 5.72 2.20
C TYR A 165 -14.03 4.48 1.78
N ALA A 166 -13.75 4.38 0.48
CA ALA A 166 -12.93 3.33 -0.11
C ALA A 166 -11.45 3.58 0.13
N HIS A 167 -10.65 2.52 0.34
CA HIS A 167 -9.22 2.65 0.61
C HIS A 167 -8.42 2.81 -0.69
N ALA A 168 -7.50 3.77 -0.69
CA ALA A 168 -6.58 4.06 -1.79
C ALA A 168 -5.29 3.23 -1.75
N GLY A 169 -5.26 2.10 -1.03
CA GLY A 169 -4.08 1.22 -0.98
C GLY A 169 -2.89 1.78 -0.21
N LEU A 170 -3.08 2.83 0.61
CA LEU A 170 -2.08 3.36 1.52
C LEU A 170 -2.58 3.33 2.96
N TYR A 171 -1.73 2.78 3.84
CA TYR A 171 -2.01 2.50 5.24
C TYR A 171 -0.89 3.02 6.12
N TYR A 172 -1.24 3.78 7.17
CA TYR A 172 -0.32 4.31 8.16
C TYR A 172 -0.56 3.67 9.52
N PHE A 173 0.50 3.30 10.20
CA PHE A 173 0.52 2.81 11.58
C PHE A 173 1.51 3.67 12.38
N ALA A 174 1.10 4.18 13.53
CA ALA A 174 1.95 5.02 14.38
C ALA A 174 3.20 4.29 14.88
N ARG A 175 3.14 2.98 15.03
CA ARG A 175 4.27 2.11 15.38
C ARG A 175 4.27 0.86 14.51
N GLY A 176 5.42 0.57 13.89
CA GLY A 176 5.60 -0.67 13.15
C GLY A 176 5.49 -1.92 14.01
N SER A 177 5.89 -1.83 15.29
CA SER A 177 5.76 -2.93 16.27
C SER A 177 4.31 -3.35 16.51
N ASP A 178 3.35 -2.42 16.54
CA ASP A 178 1.92 -2.75 16.65
C ASP A 178 1.40 -3.45 15.39
N PHE A 179 1.83 -3.02 14.22
CA PHE A 179 1.51 -3.71 12.96
C PHE A 179 1.99 -5.16 13.00
N VAL A 180 3.25 -5.41 13.38
CA VAL A 180 3.83 -6.78 13.46
C VAL A 180 3.07 -7.63 14.47
N ARG A 181 2.86 -7.11 15.68
CA ARG A 181 2.16 -7.81 16.76
C ARG A 181 0.74 -8.20 16.37
N LEU A 182 -0.04 -7.26 15.85
CA LEU A 182 -1.44 -7.50 15.48
C LEU A 182 -1.57 -8.31 14.18
N SER A 183 -0.59 -8.24 13.28
CA SER A 183 -0.51 -9.16 12.15
C SER A 183 -0.33 -10.61 12.58
N GLY A 184 0.51 -10.86 13.59
CA GLY A 184 0.66 -12.18 14.22
C GLY A 184 -0.66 -12.67 14.83
N GLU A 185 -1.40 -11.79 15.52
CA GLU A 185 -2.71 -12.10 16.08
C GLU A 185 -3.75 -12.38 14.98
N MET A 186 -3.77 -11.59 13.91
CA MET A 186 -4.63 -11.82 12.75
C MET A 186 -4.42 -13.21 12.15
N ILE A 187 -3.15 -13.62 11.97
CA ILE A 187 -2.79 -14.95 11.47
C ILE A 187 -3.21 -16.03 12.45
N ARG A 188 -2.95 -15.86 13.73
CA ARG A 188 -3.31 -16.82 14.79
C ARG A 188 -4.83 -17.04 14.86
N ARG A 189 -5.63 -15.97 14.73
CA ARG A 189 -7.11 -16.03 14.67
C ARG A 189 -7.64 -16.48 13.31
N ASN A 190 -6.78 -16.62 12.31
CA ASN A 190 -7.13 -16.94 10.92
C ASN A 190 -8.17 -15.98 10.30
N ILE A 191 -8.03 -14.68 10.54
CA ILE A 191 -8.92 -13.64 10.02
C ILE A 191 -8.58 -13.36 8.56
N ARG A 192 -9.32 -13.98 7.64
CA ARG A 192 -9.07 -13.93 6.19
C ARG A 192 -10.28 -13.41 5.43
N VAL A 193 -10.00 -12.80 4.28
CA VAL A 193 -11.01 -12.52 3.25
C VAL A 193 -10.56 -13.20 1.96
N LYS A 194 -11.42 -14.01 1.34
CA LYS A 194 -11.10 -14.80 0.13
C LYS A 194 -9.77 -15.56 0.24
N ASN A 195 -9.52 -16.17 1.39
CA ASN A 195 -8.32 -16.94 1.73
C ASN A 195 -7.02 -16.14 1.85
N GLU A 196 -7.06 -14.80 1.87
CA GLU A 196 -5.90 -13.93 2.03
C GLU A 196 -5.97 -13.06 3.28
N PHE A 197 -4.79 -12.70 3.80
CA PHE A 197 -4.63 -11.73 4.89
C PHE A 197 -4.38 -10.33 4.30
N TYR A 198 -5.45 -9.52 4.25
CA TYR A 198 -5.41 -8.13 3.77
C TYR A 198 -5.10 -7.16 4.90
N VAL A 199 -4.55 -5.97 4.54
CA VAL A 199 -4.19 -4.93 5.52
C VAL A 199 -5.44 -4.26 6.10
N ALA A 200 -6.47 -4.00 5.30
CA ALA A 200 -7.66 -3.29 5.78
C ALA A 200 -8.33 -3.96 6.99
N PRO A 201 -8.63 -5.27 7.00
CA PRO A 201 -9.23 -5.93 8.17
C PRO A 201 -8.34 -5.93 9.41
N LEU A 202 -7.02 -5.72 9.27
CA LEU A 202 -6.12 -5.65 10.42
C LEU A 202 -6.47 -4.49 11.35
N TYR A 203 -6.95 -3.35 10.82
CA TYR A 203 -7.37 -2.22 11.66
C TYR A 203 -8.50 -2.57 12.64
N ASN A 204 -9.31 -3.60 12.37
CA ASN A 204 -10.32 -4.03 13.33
C ASN A 204 -9.68 -4.55 14.63
N LEU A 205 -8.49 -5.16 14.57
CA LEU A 205 -7.76 -5.58 15.76
C LEU A 205 -7.20 -4.39 16.54
N PHE A 206 -6.76 -3.34 15.86
CA PHE A 206 -6.38 -2.06 16.50
C PHE A 206 -7.58 -1.46 17.24
N ILE A 207 -8.73 -1.43 16.60
CA ILE A 207 -10.00 -0.90 17.15
C ILE A 207 -10.45 -1.75 18.36
N GLU A 208 -10.33 -3.09 18.29
CA GLU A 208 -10.62 -3.99 19.41
C GLU A 208 -9.78 -3.66 20.66
N GLU A 209 -8.55 -3.21 20.49
CA GLU A 209 -7.66 -2.77 21.58
C GLU A 209 -7.90 -1.31 22.02
N GLY A 210 -8.89 -0.61 21.45
CA GLY A 210 -9.22 0.76 21.78
C GLY A 210 -8.36 1.82 21.10
N MET A 211 -7.55 1.41 20.12
CA MET A 211 -6.68 2.32 19.35
C MET A 211 -7.49 3.19 18.39
N LYS A 212 -7.02 4.41 18.18
CA LYS A 212 -7.68 5.43 17.36
C LYS A 212 -7.22 5.35 15.91
N ILE A 213 -8.12 5.00 15.02
CA ILE A 213 -7.88 4.96 13.57
C ILE A 213 -8.69 6.06 12.90
N VAL A 214 -8.07 6.82 11.98
CA VAL A 214 -8.72 7.88 11.20
C VAL A 214 -8.66 7.61 9.70
N ILE A 215 -9.53 8.26 8.94
CA ILE A 215 -9.42 8.32 7.49
C ILE A 215 -8.66 9.59 7.09
N HIS A 216 -7.96 9.51 5.95
CA HIS A 216 -7.34 10.65 5.26
C HIS A 216 -7.96 10.75 3.86
N PRO A 217 -9.04 11.55 3.69
CA PRO A 217 -9.71 11.67 2.41
C PRO A 217 -8.83 12.37 1.37
N ILE A 218 -8.90 11.88 0.14
CA ILE A 218 -8.28 12.49 -1.03
C ILE A 218 -9.34 12.87 -2.06
N ASP A 219 -9.02 13.89 -2.89
CA ASP A 219 -9.95 14.42 -3.87
C ASP A 219 -9.91 13.62 -5.19
N ASN A 220 -8.71 13.21 -5.61
CA ASN A 220 -8.48 12.54 -6.88
C ASN A 220 -7.66 11.27 -6.69
N LEU A 221 -8.10 10.20 -7.33
CA LEU A 221 -7.41 8.91 -7.39
C LEU A 221 -7.34 8.41 -8.82
N TRP A 222 -6.16 7.97 -9.22
CA TRP A 222 -5.91 7.32 -10.52
C TRP A 222 -5.37 5.91 -10.30
N SER A 223 -6.16 4.91 -10.69
CA SER A 223 -5.79 3.51 -10.56
C SER A 223 -5.02 3.02 -11.78
N MET A 224 -3.99 2.22 -11.54
CA MET A 224 -3.14 1.58 -12.55
C MET A 224 -2.94 0.09 -12.24
N GLY A 225 -3.82 -0.48 -11.42
CA GLY A 225 -3.72 -1.86 -10.94
C GLY A 225 -4.02 -2.91 -12.00
N THR A 226 -4.74 -2.52 -13.08
CA THR A 226 -5.14 -3.38 -14.19
C THR A 226 -4.85 -2.71 -15.54
N PRO A 227 -4.73 -3.50 -16.65
CA PRO A 227 -4.57 -2.93 -17.99
C PRO A 227 -5.68 -1.95 -18.39
N SER A 228 -6.94 -2.28 -18.05
CA SER A 228 -8.08 -1.41 -18.35
C SER A 228 -8.03 -0.08 -17.59
N GLU A 229 -7.67 -0.09 -16.31
CA GLU A 229 -7.49 1.13 -15.51
C GLU A 229 -6.34 1.98 -16.06
N ARG A 230 -5.21 1.33 -16.42
CA ARG A 230 -4.08 2.01 -17.09
C ARG A 230 -4.50 2.67 -18.40
N SER A 231 -5.25 1.97 -19.25
CA SER A 231 -5.74 2.53 -20.51
C SER A 231 -6.68 3.71 -20.27
N HIS A 232 -7.61 3.58 -19.34
CA HIS A 232 -8.51 4.66 -18.96
C HIS A 232 -7.75 5.91 -18.49
N PHE A 233 -6.76 5.74 -17.62
CA PHE A 233 -5.90 6.83 -17.16
C PHE A 233 -5.19 7.54 -18.33
N LEU A 234 -4.58 6.78 -19.26
CA LEU A 234 -3.86 7.34 -20.40
C LEU A 234 -4.76 8.09 -21.39
N GLU A 235 -5.98 7.59 -21.60
CA GLU A 235 -6.91 8.14 -22.58
C GLU A 235 -7.67 9.38 -22.09
N HIS A 236 -7.95 9.44 -20.79
CA HIS A 236 -8.89 10.42 -20.22
C HIS A 236 -8.30 11.39 -19.22
N GLU A 237 -7.22 11.02 -18.52
CA GLU A 237 -6.77 11.75 -17.33
C GLU A 237 -5.30 12.19 -17.41
N TYR A 238 -4.48 11.47 -18.19
CA TYR A 238 -3.04 11.70 -18.27
C TYR A 238 -2.67 13.10 -18.80
N ALA A 239 -3.46 13.67 -19.70
CA ALA A 239 -3.19 14.99 -20.30
C ALA A 239 -3.09 16.09 -19.23
N ASP A 240 -3.90 16.01 -18.17
CA ASP A 240 -3.93 16.99 -17.07
C ASP A 240 -2.73 16.86 -16.12
N LEU A 241 -2.02 15.74 -16.18
CA LEU A 241 -0.89 15.40 -15.31
C LEU A 241 0.48 15.46 -16.00
N GLN A 242 0.53 15.76 -17.32
CA GLN A 242 1.79 15.74 -18.09
C GLN A 242 2.87 16.72 -17.58
N HIS A 243 2.49 17.72 -16.80
CA HIS A 243 3.38 18.76 -16.30
C HIS A 243 3.70 18.60 -14.79
N LYS A 244 3.28 17.52 -14.18
CA LYS A 244 3.54 17.15 -12.78
C LYS A 244 4.54 16.00 -12.69
#